data_1c98382ff3cc122ba176c5a2264f20f9
#
_entry.id   1c98382ff3cc122ba176c5a2264f20f9
#
_cell.length_a   1.000
_cell.length_b   1.000
_cell.length_c   1.000
_cell.angle_alpha   90.00
_cell.angle_beta   90.00
_cell.angle_gamma   90.00
#
_symmetry.space_group_name_H-M   'P 1'
#
loop_
_entity.id
_entity.type
_entity.pdbx_description
1 polymer ?
#
loop_
_entity_poly.entity_id
_entity_poly.type
_entity_poly.pdbx_seq_one_letter_code
_entity_poly.pdbx_strand_id
1 'polypeptide(L)'
;VDTQEPQFDGEKVILPQATHEAQKAYAASGMLSAAQDYDIGGMQLPYTVEAAANSFFAMASVSIGSGMLTTGNANLLMVHGTDLQKQVFALNEFSGRFSGTMCLSEPQAGSSLSDVATRAVPDGEGFESDALGPRYRLKGNKMWISAGEHELTENIIHLVLAKIPGPDGKMVPGTRGISLFIVPKKLVDTDGQLTGERNDVALAGLNHKCGWRGTTNTLLNFGEGKYPVRGEAGAVGYLVGQPGKGLHCMFH
;
A
#
# COMPACT_ATOMS: atom_id res chain seq x y z
N VAL A 1 20.21 12.06 -0.93
CA VAL A 1 18.94 11.49 -0.43
C VAL A 1 19.14 10.95 0.98
N ASP A 2 19.96 9.93 1.20
CA ASP A 2 20.12 9.26 2.50
C ASP A 2 20.80 10.08 3.60
N THR A 3 21.52 11.14 3.24
CA THR A 3 22.13 12.09 4.21
C THR A 3 21.15 13.12 4.76
N GLN A 4 20.00 13.25 4.11
CA GLN A 4 18.90 14.12 4.52
C GLN A 4 17.67 13.25 4.76
N GLU A 5 17.56 12.74 5.98
CA GLU A 5 16.48 11.82 6.34
C GLU A 5 15.12 12.52 6.26
N PRO A 6 14.05 11.75 5.95
CA PRO A 6 12.68 12.25 5.99
C PRO A 6 12.35 12.87 7.35
N GLN A 7 11.62 13.98 7.34
CA GLN A 7 11.15 14.65 8.55
C GLN A 7 9.63 14.72 8.56
N PHE A 8 9.05 14.62 9.74
CA PHE A 8 7.61 14.75 9.94
C PHE A 8 7.32 16.02 10.77
N ASP A 9 6.60 16.97 10.19
CA ASP A 9 6.29 18.24 10.82
C ASP A 9 5.01 18.20 11.69
N GLY A 10 4.38 17.03 11.83
CA GLY A 10 3.10 16.82 12.52
C GLY A 10 1.92 16.70 11.56
N GLU A 11 2.06 17.12 10.32
CA GLU A 11 1.02 17.08 9.30
C GLU A 11 1.44 16.27 8.07
N LYS A 12 2.64 16.52 7.54
CA LYS A 12 3.17 15.87 6.35
C LYS A 12 4.64 15.47 6.50
N VAL A 13 5.07 14.56 5.64
CA VAL A 13 6.49 14.18 5.51
C VAL A 13 7.18 15.13 4.55
N ILE A 14 8.32 15.66 4.99
CA ILE A 14 9.21 16.51 4.19
C ILE A 14 10.35 15.64 3.68
N LEU A 15 10.53 15.61 2.37
CA LEU A 15 11.58 14.89 1.66
C LEU A 15 12.48 15.88 0.89
N PRO A 16 13.77 15.54 0.68
CA PRO A 16 14.63 16.34 -0.18
C PRO A 16 14.09 16.46 -1.60
N GLN A 17 14.33 17.59 -2.25
CA GLN A 17 13.96 17.80 -3.65
C GLN A 17 14.54 16.72 -4.59
N ALA A 18 15.76 16.27 -4.33
CA ALA A 18 16.39 15.18 -5.07
C ALA A 18 15.60 13.87 -5.03
N THR A 19 14.87 13.59 -3.94
CA THR A 19 14.01 12.40 -3.85
C THR A 19 12.83 12.51 -4.79
N HIS A 20 12.20 13.69 -4.89
CA HIS A 20 11.11 13.94 -5.82
C HIS A 20 11.56 13.82 -7.28
N GLU A 21 12.72 14.36 -7.61
CA GLU A 21 13.30 14.29 -8.96
C GLU A 21 13.65 12.84 -9.34
N ALA A 22 14.28 12.10 -8.43
CA ALA A 22 14.64 10.71 -8.63
C ALA A 22 13.40 9.81 -8.83
N GLN A 23 12.35 10.01 -8.04
CA GLN A 23 11.10 9.26 -8.18
C GLN A 23 10.44 9.52 -9.54
N LYS A 24 10.41 10.77 -10.00
CA LYS A 24 9.88 11.12 -11.31
C LYS A 24 10.70 10.50 -12.44
N ALA A 25 12.03 10.56 -12.34
CA ALA A 25 12.93 9.98 -13.34
C ALA A 25 12.76 8.45 -13.40
N TYR A 26 12.64 7.78 -12.26
CA TYR A 26 12.42 6.34 -12.19
C TYR A 26 11.06 5.96 -12.82
N ALA A 27 9.98 6.65 -12.47
CA ALA A 27 8.67 6.41 -13.08
C ALA A 27 8.69 6.65 -14.60
N ALA A 28 9.32 7.74 -15.05
CA ALA A 28 9.45 8.07 -16.48
C ALA A 28 10.30 7.06 -17.27
N SER A 29 11.19 6.30 -16.61
CA SER A 29 11.99 5.26 -17.26
C SER A 29 11.17 4.02 -17.67
N GLY A 30 9.94 3.86 -17.18
CA GLY A 30 9.10 2.68 -17.41
C GLY A 30 9.47 1.46 -16.56
N MET A 31 10.42 1.60 -15.63
CA MET A 31 10.92 0.46 -14.84
C MET A 31 9.87 -0.12 -13.87
N LEU A 32 8.84 0.65 -13.49
CA LEU A 32 7.75 0.14 -12.64
C LEU A 32 6.95 -0.99 -13.29
N SER A 33 6.88 -1.01 -14.61
CA SER A 33 6.15 -2.02 -15.41
C SER A 33 7.04 -2.78 -16.38
N ALA A 34 8.36 -2.74 -16.21
CA ALA A 34 9.31 -3.25 -17.20
C ALA A 34 9.11 -4.73 -17.59
N ALA A 35 8.74 -5.59 -16.64
CA ALA A 35 8.47 -7.01 -16.90
C ALA A 35 7.02 -7.30 -17.33
N GLN A 36 6.15 -6.29 -17.35
CA GLN A 36 4.76 -6.45 -17.76
C GLN A 36 4.61 -6.56 -19.27
N ASP A 37 3.46 -7.07 -19.72
CA ASP A 37 3.10 -7.18 -21.13
C ASP A 37 2.99 -5.81 -21.82
N TYR A 38 3.27 -5.76 -23.11
CA TYR A 38 3.14 -4.53 -23.91
C TYR A 38 1.73 -3.95 -23.86
N ASP A 39 0.71 -4.80 -23.80
CA ASP A 39 -0.70 -4.37 -23.80
C ASP A 39 -1.08 -3.53 -22.57
N ILE A 40 -0.32 -3.64 -21.49
CA ILE A 40 -0.52 -2.84 -20.27
C ILE A 40 0.60 -1.83 -20.04
N GLY A 41 1.37 -1.52 -21.09
CA GLY A 41 2.44 -0.50 -21.02
C GLY A 41 3.79 -1.02 -20.52
N GLY A 42 3.99 -2.33 -20.46
CA GLY A 42 5.25 -2.97 -20.10
C GLY A 42 6.24 -3.07 -21.26
N MET A 43 7.44 -3.55 -20.94
CA MET A 43 8.51 -3.82 -21.91
C MET A 43 8.77 -5.32 -22.10
N GLN A 44 8.03 -6.18 -21.45
CA GLN A 44 8.19 -7.66 -21.44
C GLN A 44 9.64 -8.10 -21.15
N LEU A 45 10.35 -7.35 -20.29
CA LEU A 45 11.72 -7.71 -19.94
C LEU A 45 11.76 -9.01 -19.14
N PRO A 46 12.69 -9.91 -19.47
CA PRO A 46 13.00 -11.02 -18.57
C PRO A 46 13.38 -10.52 -17.19
N TYR A 47 12.91 -11.19 -16.14
CA TYR A 47 13.13 -10.79 -14.74
C TYR A 47 14.61 -10.54 -14.41
N THR A 48 15.54 -11.36 -14.98
CA THR A 48 16.98 -11.17 -14.81
C THR A 48 17.46 -9.83 -15.37
N VAL A 49 16.91 -9.39 -16.51
CA VAL A 49 17.26 -8.11 -17.13
C VAL A 49 16.70 -6.95 -16.32
N GLU A 50 15.46 -7.06 -15.86
CA GLU A 50 14.84 -6.09 -14.96
C GLU A 50 15.64 -5.93 -13.66
N ALA A 51 16.02 -7.04 -13.01
CA ALA A 51 16.82 -7.03 -11.79
C ALA A 51 18.20 -6.40 -12.01
N ALA A 52 18.86 -6.71 -13.14
CA ALA A 52 20.14 -6.11 -13.50
C ALA A 52 20.00 -4.58 -13.74
N ALA A 53 18.96 -4.14 -14.42
CA ALA A 53 18.70 -2.71 -14.62
C ALA A 53 18.42 -2.00 -13.29
N ASN A 54 17.61 -2.59 -12.41
CA ASN A 54 17.32 -2.04 -11.08
C ASN A 54 18.58 -1.91 -10.20
N SER A 55 19.61 -2.73 -10.42
CA SER A 55 20.87 -2.60 -9.68
C SER A 55 21.56 -1.25 -9.92
N PHE A 56 21.48 -0.68 -11.12
CA PHE A 56 22.05 0.63 -11.42
C PHE A 56 21.30 1.75 -10.69
N PHE A 57 19.97 1.66 -10.59
CA PHE A 57 19.18 2.61 -9.79
C PHE A 57 19.52 2.50 -8.31
N ALA A 58 19.65 1.27 -7.78
CA ALA A 58 20.03 1.04 -6.40
C ALA A 58 21.46 1.54 -6.09
N MET A 59 22.38 1.47 -7.04
CA MET A 59 23.73 2.06 -6.90
C MET A 59 23.69 3.58 -6.81
N ALA A 60 22.75 4.23 -7.52
CA ALA A 60 22.58 5.69 -7.44
C ALA A 60 21.93 6.08 -6.09
N SER A 61 20.88 5.42 -5.70
CA SER A 61 20.26 5.53 -4.37
C SER A 61 19.31 4.35 -4.13
N VAL A 62 19.59 3.56 -3.10
CA VAL A 62 18.71 2.45 -2.70
C VAL A 62 17.31 2.93 -2.32
N SER A 63 17.15 4.19 -1.93
CA SER A 63 15.85 4.77 -1.59
C SER A 63 14.91 4.95 -2.79
N ILE A 64 15.43 4.96 -4.02
CA ILE A 64 14.63 4.89 -5.25
C ILE A 64 13.99 3.50 -5.38
N GLY A 65 14.61 2.46 -4.83
CA GLY A 65 14.12 1.09 -4.81
C GLY A 65 12.77 0.88 -4.09
N SER A 66 12.18 1.92 -3.47
CA SER A 66 10.79 1.87 -3.00
C SER A 66 9.80 1.63 -4.15
N GLY A 67 10.19 1.86 -5.41
CA GLY A 67 9.47 1.43 -6.60
C GLY A 67 9.24 -0.08 -6.67
N MET A 68 10.12 -0.89 -6.07
CA MET A 68 9.93 -2.34 -5.98
C MET A 68 8.68 -2.72 -5.18
N LEU A 69 8.35 -1.98 -4.12
CA LEU A 69 7.11 -2.19 -3.35
C LEU A 69 5.88 -1.86 -4.19
N THR A 70 5.93 -0.78 -4.95
CA THR A 70 4.86 -0.38 -5.87
C THR A 70 4.64 -1.44 -6.94
N THR A 71 5.71 -1.91 -7.61
CA THR A 71 5.62 -2.99 -8.59
C THR A 71 5.11 -4.29 -7.96
N GLY A 72 5.58 -4.64 -6.76
CA GLY A 72 5.10 -5.81 -6.02
C GLY A 72 3.60 -5.76 -5.71
N ASN A 73 3.10 -4.61 -5.26
CA ASN A 73 1.67 -4.38 -5.05
C ASN A 73 0.87 -4.56 -6.35
N ALA A 74 1.29 -3.89 -7.41
CA ALA A 74 0.63 -3.97 -8.70
C ALA A 74 0.60 -5.42 -9.23
N ASN A 75 1.72 -6.15 -9.15
CA ASN A 75 1.79 -7.57 -9.54
C ASN A 75 0.81 -8.43 -8.75
N LEU A 76 0.73 -8.25 -7.43
CA LEU A 76 -0.22 -8.95 -6.58
C LEU A 76 -1.67 -8.68 -7.04
N LEU A 77 -2.00 -7.42 -7.32
CA LEU A 77 -3.33 -7.05 -7.79
C LEU A 77 -3.64 -7.59 -9.19
N MET A 78 -2.65 -7.67 -10.09
CA MET A 78 -2.82 -8.30 -11.41
C MET A 78 -3.18 -9.78 -11.30
N VAL A 79 -2.75 -10.46 -10.24
CA VAL A 79 -3.07 -11.89 -10.01
C VAL A 79 -4.38 -12.07 -9.24
N HIS A 80 -4.59 -11.33 -8.16
CA HIS A 80 -5.65 -11.58 -7.20
C HIS A 80 -6.79 -10.56 -7.20
N GLY A 81 -6.59 -9.39 -7.83
CA GLY A 81 -7.60 -8.34 -7.91
C GLY A 81 -8.71 -8.65 -8.92
N THR A 82 -9.85 -8.01 -8.72
CA THR A 82 -10.90 -7.94 -9.76
C THR A 82 -10.41 -7.11 -10.96
N ASP A 83 -11.08 -7.20 -12.10
CA ASP A 83 -10.68 -6.43 -13.28
C ASP A 83 -10.71 -4.92 -13.01
N LEU A 84 -11.68 -4.44 -12.23
CA LEU A 84 -11.74 -3.03 -11.83
C LEU A 84 -10.63 -2.67 -10.85
N GLN A 85 -10.29 -3.53 -9.88
CA GLN A 85 -9.16 -3.31 -8.99
C GLN A 85 -7.83 -3.23 -9.74
N LYS A 86 -7.63 -4.09 -10.76
CA LYS A 86 -6.46 -4.01 -11.64
C LYS A 86 -6.40 -2.68 -12.37
N GLN A 87 -7.50 -2.28 -12.98
CA GLN A 87 -7.58 -1.04 -13.75
C GLN A 87 -7.36 0.21 -12.88
N VAL A 88 -8.02 0.27 -11.72
CA VAL A 88 -8.01 1.46 -10.85
C VAL A 88 -6.72 1.56 -10.04
N PHE A 89 -6.18 0.45 -9.54
CA PHE A 89 -5.04 0.46 -8.66
C PHE A 89 -3.74 0.00 -9.34
N ALA A 90 -3.69 -1.21 -9.88
CA ALA A 90 -2.45 -1.77 -10.42
C ALA A 90 -1.90 -0.96 -11.61
N LEU A 91 -2.73 -0.58 -12.58
CA LEU A 91 -2.26 0.20 -13.73
C LEU A 91 -1.79 1.61 -13.33
N ASN A 92 -2.40 2.22 -12.33
CA ASN A 92 -1.94 3.51 -11.79
C ASN A 92 -0.63 3.38 -10.99
N GLU A 93 -0.37 2.23 -10.37
CA GLU A 93 0.92 1.93 -9.75
C GLU A 93 2.01 1.69 -10.81
N PHE A 94 1.73 0.92 -11.85
CA PHE A 94 2.68 0.71 -12.96
C PHE A 94 3.03 1.99 -13.71
N SER A 95 2.11 2.92 -13.83
CA SER A 95 2.38 4.24 -14.43
C SER A 95 3.19 5.18 -13.53
N GLY A 96 3.35 4.84 -12.24
CA GLY A 96 3.97 5.71 -11.23
C GLY A 96 3.08 6.85 -10.74
N ARG A 97 1.81 6.89 -11.14
CA ARG A 97 0.84 7.85 -10.63
C ARG A 97 0.52 7.60 -9.16
N PHE A 98 0.36 6.33 -8.79
CA PHE A 98 0.22 5.86 -7.41
C PHE A 98 1.48 5.09 -6.98
N SER A 99 1.73 5.05 -5.67
CA SER A 99 2.71 4.15 -5.08
C SER A 99 2.03 3.12 -4.20
N GLY A 100 2.71 2.02 -3.93
CA GLY A 100 2.19 0.92 -3.14
C GLY A 100 3.01 0.60 -1.91
N THR A 101 2.35 0.10 -0.87
CA THR A 101 2.99 -0.42 0.34
C THR A 101 2.40 -1.74 0.76
N MET A 102 3.15 -2.54 1.51
CA MET A 102 2.70 -3.78 2.13
C MET A 102 2.66 -3.61 3.65
N CYS A 103 1.45 -3.60 4.21
CA CYS A 103 1.20 -3.34 5.64
C CYS A 103 0.87 -4.64 6.38
N LEU A 104 1.93 -5.38 6.76
CA LEU A 104 1.83 -6.66 7.47
C LEU A 104 2.00 -6.46 8.97
N SER A 105 3.19 -5.98 9.36
CA SER A 105 3.64 -5.94 10.76
C SER A 105 2.86 -4.96 11.60
N GLU A 106 2.69 -5.34 12.87
CA GLU A 106 2.12 -4.50 13.93
C GLU A 106 3.12 -4.41 15.08
N PRO A 107 2.96 -3.49 16.04
CA PRO A 107 3.90 -3.39 17.17
C PRO A 107 4.16 -4.70 17.90
N GLN A 108 3.14 -5.58 18.01
CA GLN A 108 3.21 -6.89 18.65
C GLN A 108 3.35 -8.06 17.68
N ALA A 109 3.23 -7.85 16.36
CA ALA A 109 3.19 -8.91 15.35
C ALA A 109 4.14 -8.61 14.19
N GLY A 110 5.23 -9.36 14.11
CA GLY A 110 6.20 -9.29 13.01
C GLY A 110 6.38 -10.66 12.38
N SER A 111 7.35 -11.46 12.86
CA SER A 111 7.57 -12.82 12.38
C SER A 111 6.38 -13.74 12.64
N SER A 112 5.62 -13.50 13.71
CA SER A 112 4.36 -14.21 14.01
C SER A 112 3.16 -13.39 13.57
N LEU A 113 2.78 -13.50 12.29
CA LEU A 113 1.59 -12.81 11.76
C LEU A 113 0.27 -13.37 12.28
N SER A 114 0.27 -14.52 12.95
CA SER A 114 -0.91 -15.04 13.65
C SER A 114 -1.50 -14.05 14.66
N ASP A 115 -0.66 -13.15 15.20
CA ASP A 115 -0.99 -12.19 16.24
C ASP A 115 -1.47 -10.83 15.69
N VAL A 116 -1.68 -10.72 14.37
CA VAL A 116 -2.29 -9.55 13.74
C VAL A 116 -3.63 -9.24 14.40
N ALA A 117 -3.77 -8.02 14.90
CA ALA A 117 -4.95 -7.54 15.62
C ALA A 117 -5.77 -6.51 14.81
N THR A 118 -5.23 -5.96 13.73
CA THR A 118 -5.98 -5.06 12.85
C THR A 118 -7.28 -5.74 12.41
N ARG A 119 -8.39 -5.02 12.63
CA ARG A 119 -9.75 -5.51 12.42
C ARG A 119 -10.37 -4.85 11.20
N ALA A 120 -11.11 -5.62 10.40
CA ALA A 120 -11.91 -5.14 9.29
C ALA A 120 -13.38 -5.54 9.52
N VAL A 121 -14.29 -4.56 9.53
CA VAL A 121 -15.73 -4.79 9.68
C VAL A 121 -16.46 -4.31 8.43
N PRO A 122 -17.56 -4.96 8.00
CA PRO A 122 -18.37 -4.51 6.88
C PRO A 122 -18.76 -3.03 7.01
N ASP A 123 -18.63 -2.26 5.92
CA ASP A 123 -18.96 -0.83 5.89
C ASP A 123 -20.41 -0.60 5.47
N GLY A 124 -21.33 -0.85 6.41
CA GLY A 124 -22.76 -0.64 6.22
C GLY A 124 -23.45 -1.69 5.36
N GLU A 125 -24.73 -1.44 5.05
CA GLU A 125 -25.52 -2.29 4.15
C GLU A 125 -24.98 -2.20 2.71
N GLY A 126 -25.01 -3.32 1.98
CA GLY A 126 -24.53 -3.36 0.60
C GLY A 126 -23.01 -3.31 0.43
N PHE A 127 -22.24 -3.48 1.49
CA PHE A 127 -20.75 -3.48 1.44
C PHE A 127 -20.20 -4.49 0.42
N GLU A 128 -20.86 -5.60 0.20
CA GLU A 128 -20.44 -6.66 -0.74
C GLU A 128 -20.56 -6.24 -2.21
N SER A 129 -21.42 -5.28 -2.52
CA SER A 129 -21.74 -4.85 -3.88
C SER A 129 -20.98 -3.57 -4.32
N ASP A 130 -20.02 -3.10 -3.53
CA ASP A 130 -19.20 -1.98 -3.94
C ASP A 130 -18.37 -2.34 -5.20
N ALA A 131 -18.35 -1.44 -6.17
CA ALA A 131 -17.71 -1.70 -7.45
C ALA A 131 -16.21 -1.99 -7.33
N LEU A 132 -15.51 -1.35 -6.38
CA LEU A 132 -14.09 -1.56 -6.12
C LEU A 132 -13.79 -2.84 -5.30
N GLY A 133 -14.83 -3.61 -4.96
CA GLY A 133 -14.76 -4.83 -4.17
C GLY A 133 -15.46 -4.69 -2.82
N PRO A 134 -15.75 -5.80 -2.11
CA PRO A 134 -16.39 -5.73 -0.81
C PRO A 134 -15.74 -4.74 0.13
N ARG A 135 -16.51 -3.76 0.61
CA ARG A 135 -16.01 -2.60 1.33
C ARG A 135 -16.06 -2.79 2.84
N TYR A 136 -14.94 -2.55 3.48
CA TYR A 136 -14.77 -2.68 4.93
C TYR A 136 -14.23 -1.40 5.55
N ARG A 137 -14.43 -1.26 6.86
CA ARG A 137 -13.74 -0.29 7.70
C ARG A 137 -12.69 -1.00 8.55
N LEU A 138 -11.43 -0.57 8.37
CA LEU A 138 -10.30 -1.12 9.08
C LEU A 138 -9.96 -0.25 10.29
N LYS A 139 -9.56 -0.92 11.39
CA LYS A 139 -9.02 -0.27 12.58
C LYS A 139 -7.83 -1.06 13.13
N GLY A 140 -6.70 -0.39 13.30
CA GLY A 140 -5.47 -0.99 13.84
C GLY A 140 -4.25 -0.14 13.54
N ASN A 141 -3.10 -0.62 14.01
CA ASN A 141 -1.82 0.09 13.89
C ASN A 141 -0.83 -0.80 13.14
N LYS A 142 -0.20 -0.26 12.12
CA LYS A 142 0.84 -0.96 11.34
C LYS A 142 2.19 -0.29 11.57
N MET A 143 3.21 -1.10 11.88
CA MET A 143 4.56 -0.64 12.24
C MET A 143 5.59 -1.14 11.24
N TRP A 144 6.66 -0.36 11.07
CA TRP A 144 7.77 -0.66 10.17
C TRP A 144 7.37 -0.66 8.69
N ILE A 145 6.43 0.20 8.31
CA ILE A 145 5.93 0.26 6.93
C ILE A 145 6.83 1.17 6.10
N SER A 146 7.51 0.59 5.12
CA SER A 146 8.34 1.34 4.15
C SER A 146 7.46 2.14 3.21
N ALA A 147 7.85 3.40 2.96
CA ALA A 147 7.16 4.33 2.07
C ALA A 147 5.66 4.54 2.41
N GLY A 148 5.28 4.38 3.70
CA GLY A 148 3.89 4.45 4.12
C GLY A 148 3.28 5.84 4.11
N GLU A 149 4.09 6.89 4.09
CA GLU A 149 3.62 8.28 3.99
C GLU A 149 4.67 9.14 3.28
N HIS A 150 4.23 9.87 2.26
CA HIS A 150 5.02 10.83 1.48
C HIS A 150 4.11 11.58 0.49
N GLU A 151 4.67 12.58 -0.19
CA GLU A 151 4.03 13.35 -1.27
C GLU A 151 4.75 13.15 -2.62
N LEU A 152 5.36 11.97 -2.85
CA LEU A 152 6.09 11.66 -4.09
C LEU A 152 5.15 11.29 -5.26
N THR A 153 3.95 10.82 -4.95
CA THR A 153 2.93 10.38 -5.90
C THR A 153 1.56 10.97 -5.53
N GLU A 154 0.59 10.92 -6.42
CA GLU A 154 -0.75 11.45 -6.16
C GLU A 154 -1.47 10.70 -5.02
N ASN A 155 -1.21 9.39 -4.90
CA ASN A 155 -1.82 8.53 -3.89
C ASN A 155 -0.85 7.44 -3.43
N ILE A 156 -1.13 6.85 -2.27
CA ILE A 156 -0.47 5.64 -1.78
C ILE A 156 -1.53 4.57 -1.58
N ILE A 157 -1.29 3.39 -2.16
CA ILE A 157 -2.17 2.24 -2.06
C ILE A 157 -1.57 1.27 -1.05
N HIS A 158 -2.18 1.18 0.12
CA HIS A 158 -1.75 0.26 1.17
C HIS A 158 -2.41 -1.10 0.97
N LEU A 159 -1.63 -2.17 0.81
CA LEU A 159 -2.11 -3.55 0.93
C LEU A 159 -2.02 -3.97 2.40
N VAL A 160 -3.16 -4.09 3.05
CA VAL A 160 -3.25 -4.23 4.51
C VAL A 160 -3.76 -5.62 4.89
N LEU A 161 -3.00 -6.33 5.73
CA LEU A 161 -3.46 -7.56 6.37
C LEU A 161 -4.31 -7.21 7.60
N ALA A 162 -5.54 -7.71 7.62
CA ALA A 162 -6.49 -7.53 8.73
C ALA A 162 -7.36 -8.76 8.91
N LYS A 163 -7.98 -8.90 10.08
CA LYS A 163 -8.91 -9.98 10.38
C LYS A 163 -10.35 -9.50 10.33
N ILE A 164 -11.21 -10.28 9.69
CA ILE A 164 -12.66 -10.09 9.72
C ILE A 164 -13.19 -10.87 10.91
N PRO A 165 -13.90 -10.23 11.87
CA PRO A 165 -14.54 -10.96 12.98
C PRO A 165 -15.58 -11.97 12.49
N GLY A 166 -15.68 -13.08 13.19
CA GLY A 166 -16.77 -14.03 12.98
C GLY A 166 -18.13 -13.47 13.41
N PRO A 167 -19.23 -14.25 13.19
CA PRO A 167 -20.58 -13.84 13.55
C PRO A 167 -20.76 -13.55 15.05
N ASP A 168 -19.91 -14.15 15.90
CA ASP A 168 -19.87 -13.91 17.35
C ASP A 168 -19.06 -12.66 17.75
N GLY A 169 -18.57 -11.89 16.76
CA GLY A 169 -17.76 -10.71 16.95
C GLY A 169 -16.30 -11.00 17.33
N LYS A 170 -15.91 -12.26 17.46
CA LYS A 170 -14.53 -12.64 17.82
C LYS A 170 -13.64 -12.76 16.60
N MET A 171 -12.36 -12.47 16.81
CA MET A 171 -11.34 -12.63 15.78
C MET A 171 -11.04 -14.12 15.57
N VAL A 172 -10.99 -14.55 14.32
CA VAL A 172 -10.54 -15.89 13.97
C VAL A 172 -9.06 -16.03 14.34
N PRO A 173 -8.69 -17.00 15.19
CA PRO A 173 -7.30 -17.15 15.63
C PRO A 173 -6.39 -17.64 14.50
N GLY A 174 -5.10 -17.35 14.65
CA GLY A 174 -4.06 -17.78 13.72
C GLY A 174 -4.12 -17.07 12.38
N THR A 175 -3.38 -17.61 11.41
CA THR A 175 -3.19 -17.01 10.09
C THR A 175 -4.39 -17.20 9.15
N ARG A 176 -5.26 -18.18 9.42
CA ARG A 176 -6.46 -18.46 8.59
C ARG A 176 -7.50 -17.35 8.67
N GLY A 177 -7.46 -16.51 9.73
CA GLY A 177 -8.36 -15.36 9.86
C GLY A 177 -7.91 -14.13 9.09
N ILE A 178 -6.70 -14.14 8.52
CA ILE A 178 -6.11 -12.97 7.88
C ILE A 178 -6.61 -12.82 6.46
N SER A 179 -7.19 -11.65 6.16
CA SER A 179 -7.65 -11.22 4.84
C SER A 179 -6.79 -10.06 4.34
N LEU A 180 -6.83 -9.79 3.03
CA LEU A 180 -6.08 -8.71 2.39
C LEU A 180 -7.03 -7.63 1.90
N PHE A 181 -6.64 -6.37 2.14
CA PHE A 181 -7.43 -5.20 1.74
C PHE A 181 -6.59 -4.18 1.00
N ILE A 182 -7.16 -3.59 -0.04
CA ILE A 182 -6.69 -2.34 -0.66
C ILE A 182 -7.21 -1.19 0.19
N VAL A 183 -6.31 -0.39 0.77
CA VAL A 183 -6.67 0.79 1.56
C VAL A 183 -5.94 2.00 0.95
N PRO A 184 -6.59 2.78 0.09
CA PRO A 184 -5.96 3.96 -0.48
C PRO A 184 -5.80 5.08 0.56
N LYS A 185 -4.70 5.83 0.52
CA LYS A 185 -4.48 7.01 1.36
C LYS A 185 -5.52 8.10 1.08
N LYS A 186 -5.88 8.28 -0.19
CA LYS A 186 -6.94 9.18 -0.66
C LYS A 186 -7.96 8.34 -1.44
N LEU A 187 -9.25 8.60 -1.22
CA LEU A 187 -10.29 7.83 -1.89
C LEU A 187 -10.31 8.11 -3.40
N VAL A 188 -10.63 7.08 -4.16
CA VAL A 188 -10.72 7.14 -5.63
C VAL A 188 -12.10 6.65 -6.08
N ASP A 189 -12.53 7.10 -7.24
CA ASP A 189 -13.72 6.61 -7.93
C ASP A 189 -13.41 5.38 -8.82
N THR A 190 -14.40 4.89 -9.54
CA THR A 190 -14.28 3.74 -10.43
C THR A 190 -13.43 4.01 -11.68
N ASP A 191 -13.16 5.26 -11.99
CA ASP A 191 -12.25 5.66 -13.08
C ASP A 191 -10.82 5.91 -12.59
N GLY A 192 -10.55 5.67 -11.28
CA GLY A 192 -9.26 5.88 -10.65
C GLY A 192 -8.92 7.35 -10.39
N GLN A 193 -9.92 8.25 -10.43
CA GLN A 193 -9.72 9.65 -10.12
C GLN A 193 -9.85 9.89 -8.61
N LEU A 194 -9.06 10.84 -8.08
CA LEU A 194 -9.17 11.22 -6.68
C LEU A 194 -10.53 11.91 -6.43
N THR A 195 -11.25 11.46 -5.42
CA THR A 195 -12.53 12.06 -5.03
C THR A 195 -12.38 13.39 -4.27
N GLY A 196 -11.14 13.71 -3.85
CA GLY A 196 -10.85 14.83 -2.96
C GLY A 196 -10.98 14.49 -1.46
N GLU A 197 -11.47 13.29 -1.13
CA GLU A 197 -11.63 12.84 0.25
C GLU A 197 -10.40 12.05 0.74
N ARG A 198 -9.87 12.44 1.91
CA ARG A 198 -8.80 11.71 2.60
C ARG A 198 -9.38 10.49 3.30
N ASN A 199 -8.71 9.34 3.16
CA ASN A 199 -9.06 8.16 3.94
C ASN A 199 -8.50 8.25 5.37
N ASP A 200 -9.10 7.51 6.29
CA ASP A 200 -8.72 7.52 7.71
C ASP A 200 -7.46 6.68 7.97
N VAL A 201 -6.37 7.12 7.35
CA VAL A 201 -5.01 6.58 7.52
C VAL A 201 -4.10 7.73 7.93
N ALA A 202 -3.52 7.63 9.13
CA ALA A 202 -2.71 8.70 9.70
C ALA A 202 -1.29 8.24 10.01
N LEU A 203 -0.31 9.07 9.67
CA LEU A 203 1.06 8.90 10.14
C LEU A 203 1.11 9.22 11.64
N ALA A 204 1.59 8.26 12.45
CA ALA A 204 1.82 8.44 13.87
C ALA A 204 3.29 8.78 14.18
N GLY A 205 4.23 8.35 13.31
CA GLY A 205 5.63 8.67 13.48
C GLY A 205 6.52 8.01 12.42
N LEU A 206 7.75 8.48 12.35
CA LEU A 206 8.81 7.93 11.52
C LEU A 206 9.80 7.16 12.37
N ASN A 207 10.25 6.01 11.86
CA ASN A 207 11.30 5.21 12.47
C ASN A 207 12.65 5.53 11.82
N HIS A 208 13.67 5.79 12.64
CA HIS A 208 15.06 5.87 12.17
C HIS A 208 15.59 4.48 11.80
N LYS A 209 16.41 4.41 10.74
CA LYS A 209 17.00 3.16 10.23
C LYS A 209 18.52 3.25 10.18
N CYS A 210 19.20 2.09 10.30
CA CYS A 210 20.65 1.99 10.12
C CYS A 210 21.11 2.31 8.69
N GLY A 211 20.27 1.99 7.68
CA GLY A 211 20.47 2.27 6.26
C GLY A 211 19.16 2.47 5.54
N TRP A 212 19.22 2.74 4.23
CA TRP A 212 18.02 3.02 3.42
C TRP A 212 17.20 4.19 3.99
N ARG A 213 17.89 5.21 4.46
CA ARG A 213 17.31 6.28 5.28
C ARG A 213 16.45 7.26 4.49
N GLY A 214 16.69 7.39 3.20
CA GLY A 214 15.92 8.28 2.33
C GLY A 214 14.48 7.82 2.07
N THR A 215 14.17 6.53 2.31
CA THR A 215 12.79 6.03 2.29
C THR A 215 12.17 6.14 3.67
N THR A 216 10.95 6.68 3.77
CA THR A 216 10.23 6.73 5.04
C THR A 216 10.01 5.31 5.58
N ASN A 217 10.10 5.16 6.89
CA ASN A 217 9.66 3.97 7.61
C ASN A 217 8.68 4.42 8.68
N THR A 218 7.46 3.93 8.60
CA THR A 218 6.33 4.57 9.26
C THR A 218 5.62 3.67 10.28
N LEU A 219 5.06 4.32 11.31
CA LEU A 219 3.95 3.82 12.09
C LEU A 219 2.68 4.46 11.54
N LEU A 220 1.74 3.64 11.05
CA LEU A 220 0.47 4.07 10.49
C LEU A 220 -0.70 3.66 11.38
N ASN A 221 -1.55 4.62 11.70
CA ASN A 221 -2.82 4.41 12.38
C ASN A 221 -3.95 4.35 11.36
N PHE A 222 -4.64 3.24 11.31
CA PHE A 222 -5.80 3.01 10.46
C PHE A 222 -7.07 3.14 11.31
N GLY A 223 -7.98 4.02 10.89
CA GLY A 223 -9.33 4.07 11.43
C GLY A 223 -9.49 4.68 12.82
N GLU A 224 -8.57 5.55 13.26
CA GLU A 224 -8.65 6.23 14.57
C GLU A 224 -9.47 7.52 14.52
N GLY A 225 -10.02 7.90 13.37
CA GLY A 225 -10.89 9.06 13.23
C GLY A 225 -10.15 10.38 13.05
N LYS A 226 -8.85 10.37 12.70
CA LYS A 226 -8.14 11.60 12.32
C LYS A 226 -8.69 12.20 11.03
N TYR A 227 -9.11 11.33 10.11
CA TYR A 227 -9.71 11.70 8.83
C TYR A 227 -11.02 10.90 8.64
N PRO A 228 -12.11 11.25 9.35
CA PRO A 228 -13.36 10.50 9.26
C PRO A 228 -13.87 10.47 7.81
N VAL A 229 -14.22 9.29 7.32
CA VAL A 229 -14.79 9.11 5.98
C VAL A 229 -16.30 9.11 6.09
N ARG A 230 -16.96 10.01 5.39
CA ARG A 230 -18.43 10.19 5.49
C ARG A 230 -18.90 10.40 6.94
N GLY A 231 -18.09 11.10 7.75
CA GLY A 231 -18.39 11.41 9.15
C GLY A 231 -18.12 10.29 10.15
N GLU A 232 -17.59 9.14 9.71
CA GLU A 232 -17.32 7.99 10.57
C GLU A 232 -15.84 7.63 10.60
N ALA A 233 -15.34 7.25 11.79
CA ALA A 233 -14.01 6.70 11.95
C ALA A 233 -13.91 5.30 11.33
N GLY A 234 -12.75 4.97 10.76
CA GLY A 234 -12.49 3.71 10.11
C GLY A 234 -11.87 3.92 8.72
N ALA A 235 -10.73 3.29 8.47
CA ALA A 235 -10.10 3.35 7.16
C ALA A 235 -10.90 2.49 6.16
N VAL A 236 -11.40 3.11 5.10
CA VAL A 236 -12.11 2.39 4.04
C VAL A 236 -11.14 1.52 3.26
N GLY A 237 -11.44 0.24 3.16
CA GLY A 237 -10.66 -0.74 2.41
C GLY A 237 -11.54 -1.71 1.64
N TYR A 238 -10.98 -2.22 0.54
CA TYR A 238 -11.65 -3.15 -0.37
C TYR A 238 -10.98 -4.52 -0.31
N LEU A 239 -11.77 -5.57 -0.09
CA LEU A 239 -11.25 -6.93 -0.01
C LEU A 239 -10.60 -7.36 -1.34
N VAL A 240 -9.45 -8.00 -1.24
CA VAL A 240 -8.76 -8.67 -2.36
C VAL A 240 -8.86 -10.18 -2.19
N GLY A 241 -9.31 -10.86 -3.23
CA GLY A 241 -9.49 -12.31 -3.19
C GLY A 241 -10.60 -12.75 -2.23
N GLN A 242 -10.35 -13.81 -1.48
CA GLN A 242 -11.34 -14.41 -0.56
C GLN A 242 -11.00 -14.10 0.91
N PRO A 243 -12.00 -13.97 1.80
CA PRO A 243 -11.77 -13.88 3.23
C PRO A 243 -10.89 -15.02 3.75
N GLY A 244 -9.94 -14.70 4.63
CA GLY A 244 -9.03 -15.69 5.21
C GLY A 244 -7.88 -16.15 4.29
N LYS A 245 -7.77 -15.59 3.08
CA LYS A 245 -6.71 -15.91 2.12
C LYS A 245 -5.66 -14.81 1.98
N GLY A 246 -5.61 -13.88 2.93
CA GLY A 246 -4.74 -12.70 2.83
C GLY A 246 -3.25 -13.04 2.71
N LEU A 247 -2.76 -14.01 3.44
CA LEU A 247 -1.35 -14.43 3.33
C LEU A 247 -1.05 -15.12 1.99
N HIS A 248 -1.98 -15.91 1.48
CA HIS A 248 -1.84 -16.53 0.15
C HIS A 248 -1.74 -15.46 -0.94
N CYS A 249 -2.52 -14.41 -0.86
CA CYS A 249 -2.43 -13.29 -1.81
C CYS A 249 -1.12 -12.49 -1.62
N MET A 250 -0.75 -12.20 -0.37
CA MET A 250 0.39 -11.33 -0.06
C MET A 250 1.74 -11.92 -0.45
N PHE A 251 1.89 -13.23 -0.42
CA PHE A 251 3.16 -13.94 -0.68
C PHE A 251 3.12 -14.78 -1.97
N HIS A 252 2.37 -14.31 -2.96
CA HIS A 252 2.27 -14.97 -4.26
C HIS A 252 3.53 -14.82 -5.11
#